data_91553a11b669e614df7d4ff91d25ea05
#
_entry.id   91553a11b669e614df7d4ff91d25ea05
#
_cell.length_a   1.000
_cell.length_b   1.000
_cell.length_c   1.000
_cell.angle_alpha   90.00
_cell.angle_beta   90.00
_cell.angle_gamma   90.00
#
_symmetry.space_group_name_H-M   'P 1'
#
loop_
_entity.id
_entity.type
_entity.pdbx_description
1 polymer ?
#
loop_
_entity_poly.entity_id
_entity_poly.type
_entity_poly.pdbx_seq_one_letter_code
_entity_poly.pdbx_strand_id
1 'polypeptide(L)'
;MQRVAPSPIEQDFVTWATTALPGVHVSTRVPTSLPAQFVRVLRGSGVRRNLSQSSPSLVVECWGSTDAQAWSLASRVWALLSAPDLDRIGSTWLSDAEVAEPSNFPDVASGRPRYVFTFYPLTILEERS
;
A
#
# COMPACT_ATOMS: atom_id res chain seq x y z
N MET A 1 -21.99 -20.23 14.39
CA MET A 1 -22.03 -18.87 13.79
C MET A 1 -20.73 -18.59 13.08
N GLN A 2 -20.81 -18.18 11.84
CA GLN A 2 -19.64 -17.78 11.07
C GLN A 2 -19.20 -16.35 11.46
N ARG A 3 -17.91 -16.17 11.66
CA ARG A 3 -17.34 -14.88 11.97
C ARG A 3 -16.44 -14.43 10.84
N VAL A 4 -16.38 -13.13 10.59
CA VAL A 4 -15.52 -12.55 9.59
C VAL A 4 -14.69 -11.42 10.22
N ALA A 5 -13.56 -11.15 9.62
CA ALA A 5 -12.63 -10.12 10.08
C ALA A 5 -12.03 -9.39 8.86
N PRO A 6 -11.48 -8.18 9.04
CA PRO A 6 -10.73 -7.54 7.97
C PRO A 6 -9.56 -8.41 7.52
N SER A 7 -9.28 -8.41 6.23
CA SER A 7 -8.12 -9.12 5.69
C SER A 7 -6.81 -8.46 6.14
N PRO A 8 -5.68 -9.18 6.13
CA PRO A 8 -4.37 -8.60 6.46
C PRO A 8 -3.79 -7.85 5.27
N ILE A 9 -4.50 -6.83 4.78
CA ILE A 9 -4.16 -6.13 3.55
C ILE A 9 -2.77 -5.48 3.59
N GLU A 10 -2.33 -5.03 4.77
CA GLU A 10 -1.02 -4.40 4.93
C GLU A 10 0.10 -5.41 4.64
N GLN A 11 0.04 -6.60 5.22
CA GLN A 11 1.00 -7.66 4.97
C GLN A 11 0.89 -8.20 3.55
N ASP A 12 -0.33 -8.35 3.06
CA ASP A 12 -0.58 -8.80 1.68
C ASP A 12 0.00 -7.81 0.68
N PHE A 13 -0.11 -6.51 0.95
CA PHE A 13 0.51 -5.48 0.12
C PHE A 13 2.03 -5.64 0.08
N VAL A 14 2.66 -5.86 1.23
CA VAL A 14 4.12 -6.05 1.30
C VAL A 14 4.55 -7.24 0.43
N THR A 15 3.87 -8.36 0.56
CA THR A 15 4.19 -9.57 -0.20
C THR A 15 3.99 -9.34 -1.71
N TRP A 16 2.86 -8.76 -2.08
CA TRP A 16 2.53 -8.47 -3.48
C TRP A 16 3.51 -7.48 -4.09
N ALA A 17 3.79 -6.37 -3.41
CA ALA A 17 4.67 -5.32 -3.91
C ALA A 17 6.13 -5.78 -4.01
N THR A 18 6.59 -6.63 -3.10
CA THR A 18 7.94 -7.19 -3.16
C THR A 18 8.15 -7.96 -4.46
N THR A 19 7.14 -8.69 -4.92
CA THR A 19 7.19 -9.41 -6.20
C THR A 19 7.03 -8.46 -7.39
N ALA A 20 6.12 -7.48 -7.28
CA ALA A 20 5.84 -6.55 -8.38
C ALA A 20 6.95 -5.51 -8.59
N LEU A 21 7.79 -5.28 -7.59
CA LEU A 21 8.86 -4.28 -7.60
C LEU A 21 10.20 -4.95 -7.29
N PRO A 22 10.77 -5.75 -8.21
CA PRO A 22 12.04 -6.43 -7.97
C PRO A 22 13.15 -5.45 -7.60
N GLY A 23 13.91 -5.76 -6.54
CA GLY A 23 15.02 -4.92 -6.09
C GLY A 23 14.60 -3.73 -5.23
N VAL A 24 13.32 -3.52 -4.97
CA VAL A 24 12.83 -2.46 -4.10
C VAL A 24 12.44 -3.06 -2.75
N HIS A 25 12.96 -2.49 -1.67
CA HIS A 25 12.58 -2.90 -0.32
C HIS A 25 11.17 -2.39 -0.02
N VAL A 26 10.30 -3.27 0.43
CA VAL A 26 8.93 -2.95 0.83
C VAL A 26 8.71 -3.45 2.25
N SER A 27 8.22 -2.58 3.12
CA SER A 27 7.97 -2.94 4.52
C SER A 27 6.91 -2.05 5.15
N THR A 28 6.51 -2.41 6.37
CA THR A 28 5.58 -1.60 7.17
C THR A 28 6.31 -0.63 8.10
N ARG A 29 7.64 -0.67 8.10
CA ARG A 29 8.48 0.17 8.96
C ARG A 29 9.59 0.81 8.15
N VAL A 30 10.07 1.95 8.63
CA VAL A 30 11.24 2.60 8.05
C VAL A 30 12.47 1.75 8.41
N PRO A 31 13.25 1.29 7.41
CA PRO A 31 14.45 0.50 7.69
C PRO A 31 15.46 1.29 8.52
N THR A 32 16.17 0.61 9.41
CA THR A 32 17.21 1.22 10.23
C THR A 32 18.34 1.78 9.36
N SER A 33 18.72 1.04 8.31
CA SER A 33 19.66 1.50 7.30
C SER A 33 18.86 1.82 6.05
N LEU A 34 18.77 3.11 5.69
CA LEU A 34 17.88 3.57 4.61
C LEU A 34 18.41 3.16 3.23
N PRO A 35 17.71 2.28 2.50
CA PRO A 35 18.04 2.01 1.10
C PRO A 35 17.89 3.26 0.24
N ALA A 36 18.47 3.24 -0.98
CA ALA A 36 18.32 4.35 -1.93
C ALA A 36 16.85 4.59 -2.27
N GLN A 37 16.10 3.50 -2.46
CA GLN A 37 14.65 3.53 -2.65
C GLN A 37 13.99 2.49 -1.77
N PHE A 38 12.83 2.81 -1.23
CA PHE A 38 12.00 1.83 -0.55
C PHE A 38 10.56 2.31 -0.45
N VAL A 39 9.66 1.37 -0.23
CA VAL A 39 8.24 1.62 -0.02
C VAL A 39 7.88 1.23 1.40
N ARG A 40 7.21 2.12 2.09
CA ARG A 40 6.62 1.83 3.38
C ARG A 40 5.11 1.93 3.27
N VAL A 41 4.39 0.95 3.82
CA VAL A 41 2.94 0.94 3.81
C VAL A 41 2.41 0.88 5.23
N LEU A 42 1.35 1.66 5.49
CA LEU A 42 0.68 1.71 6.79
C LEU A 42 -0.81 1.55 6.58
N ARG A 43 -1.42 0.68 7.39
CA ARG A 43 -2.87 0.59 7.42
C ARG A 43 -3.43 1.76 8.23
N GLY A 44 -4.30 2.54 7.60
CA GLY A 44 -5.10 3.54 8.29
C GLY A 44 -6.41 2.94 8.79
N SER A 45 -7.33 3.79 9.21
CA SER A 45 -8.66 3.36 9.63
C SER A 45 -9.46 2.86 8.42
N GLY A 46 -10.40 1.95 8.70
CA GLY A 46 -11.29 1.42 7.69
C GLY A 46 -12.69 1.26 8.26
N VAL A 47 -13.65 1.00 7.38
CA VAL A 47 -15.05 0.83 7.77
C VAL A 47 -15.59 -0.45 7.12
N ARG A 48 -16.27 -1.28 7.92
CA ARG A 48 -17.01 -2.41 7.38
C ARG A 48 -18.20 -1.87 6.58
N ARG A 49 -18.30 -2.27 5.32
CA ARG A 49 -19.36 -1.79 4.43
C ARG A 49 -20.63 -2.63 4.52
N ASN A 50 -20.47 -3.93 4.65
CA ASN A 50 -21.58 -4.88 4.74
C ASN A 50 -21.09 -6.20 5.33
N LEU A 51 -21.86 -7.26 5.20
CA LEU A 51 -21.53 -8.57 5.81
C LEU A 51 -20.26 -9.20 5.24
N SER A 52 -19.81 -8.81 4.05
CA SER A 52 -18.68 -9.44 3.37
C SER A 52 -17.56 -8.47 2.96
N GLN A 53 -17.77 -7.16 3.09
CA GLN A 53 -16.84 -6.16 2.54
C GLN A 53 -16.38 -5.14 3.57
N SER A 54 -15.15 -4.67 3.39
CA SER A 54 -14.52 -3.65 4.21
C SER A 54 -13.82 -2.62 3.33
N SER A 55 -13.76 -1.37 3.79
CA SER A 55 -13.04 -0.28 3.12
C SER A 55 -11.88 0.17 4.00
N PRO A 56 -10.75 -0.54 3.99
CA PRO A 56 -9.55 -0.06 4.66
C PRO A 56 -8.89 1.06 3.86
N SER A 57 -7.98 1.78 4.50
CA SER A 57 -7.07 2.69 3.80
C SER A 57 -5.64 2.23 4.02
N LEU A 58 -4.82 2.34 2.97
CA LEU A 58 -3.39 2.11 3.06
C LEU A 58 -2.67 3.39 2.68
N VAL A 59 -1.84 3.89 3.56
CA VAL A 59 -0.93 5.00 3.26
C VAL A 59 0.34 4.40 2.68
N VAL A 60 0.67 4.79 1.46
CA VAL A 60 1.84 4.30 0.73
C VAL A 60 2.86 5.40 0.63
N GLU A 61 4.05 5.18 1.18
CA GLU A 61 5.16 6.11 1.14
C GLU A 61 6.24 5.57 0.22
N CYS A 62 6.62 6.36 -0.76
CA CYS A 62 7.67 6.01 -1.72
C CYS A 62 8.86 6.93 -1.52
N TRP A 63 9.95 6.37 -1.02
CA TRP A 63 11.16 7.09 -0.63
C TRP A 63 12.25 6.96 -1.69
N GLY A 64 13.00 8.01 -1.89
CA GLY A 64 14.13 8.00 -2.82
C GLY A 64 15.30 8.84 -2.30
N SER A 65 16.43 8.76 -2.97
CA SER A 65 17.59 9.62 -2.68
C SER A 65 17.44 11.00 -3.31
N THR A 66 16.61 11.10 -4.35
CA THR A 66 16.28 12.36 -5.03
C THR A 66 14.76 12.44 -5.22
N ASP A 67 14.25 13.65 -5.45
CA ASP A 67 12.84 13.85 -5.77
C ASP A 67 12.41 13.05 -7.01
N ALA A 68 13.23 13.06 -8.04
CA ALA A 68 12.96 12.33 -9.27
C ALA A 68 12.86 10.80 -9.02
N GLN A 69 13.71 10.27 -8.17
CA GLN A 69 13.72 8.86 -7.82
C GLN A 69 12.47 8.49 -7.00
N ALA A 70 12.12 9.32 -6.02
CA ALA A 70 10.90 9.11 -5.21
C ALA A 70 9.64 9.20 -6.07
N TRP A 71 9.56 10.16 -6.98
CA TRP A 71 8.45 10.29 -7.92
C TRP A 71 8.34 9.09 -8.86
N SER A 72 9.47 8.66 -9.43
CA SER A 72 9.51 7.50 -10.34
C SER A 72 8.98 6.24 -9.64
N LEU A 73 9.39 6.02 -8.40
CA LEU A 73 8.90 4.90 -7.61
C LEU A 73 7.41 5.03 -7.31
N ALA A 74 6.98 6.21 -6.87
CA ALA A 74 5.57 6.46 -6.53
C ALA A 74 4.66 6.28 -7.75
N SER A 75 5.05 6.80 -8.91
CA SER A 75 4.26 6.65 -10.14
C SER A 75 4.17 5.21 -10.60
N ARG A 76 5.23 4.42 -10.41
CA ARG A 76 5.26 2.98 -10.70
C ARG A 76 4.29 2.21 -9.81
N VAL A 77 4.34 2.44 -8.50
CA VAL A 77 3.43 1.80 -7.54
C VAL A 77 1.98 2.20 -7.82
N TRP A 78 1.76 3.50 -8.05
CA TRP A 78 0.44 4.04 -8.37
C TRP A 78 -0.16 3.37 -9.62
N ALA A 79 0.65 3.22 -10.67
CA ALA A 79 0.20 2.58 -11.90
C ALA A 79 -0.19 1.11 -11.69
N LEU A 80 0.56 0.39 -10.85
CA LEU A 80 0.23 -0.99 -10.50
C LEU A 80 -1.09 -1.10 -9.74
N LEU A 81 -1.32 -0.17 -8.80
CA LEU A 81 -2.55 -0.16 -8.00
C LEU A 81 -3.76 0.36 -8.78
N SER A 82 -3.54 1.13 -9.84
CA SER A 82 -4.59 1.69 -10.69
C SER A 82 -4.95 0.80 -11.87
N ALA A 83 -4.27 -0.32 -12.05
CA ALA A 83 -4.51 -1.21 -13.17
C ALA A 83 -5.95 -1.74 -13.14
N PRO A 84 -6.70 -1.66 -14.26
CA PRO A 84 -8.12 -2.05 -14.26
C PRO A 84 -8.37 -3.52 -13.97
N ASP A 85 -7.38 -4.37 -14.18
CA ASP A 85 -7.45 -5.81 -13.96
C ASP A 85 -6.95 -6.24 -12.57
N LEU A 86 -6.58 -5.29 -11.71
CA LEU A 86 -6.15 -5.60 -10.36
C LEU A 86 -7.36 -6.03 -9.52
N ASP A 87 -7.47 -7.31 -9.23
CA ASP A 87 -8.57 -7.89 -8.46
C ASP A 87 -8.12 -8.56 -7.17
N ARG A 88 -6.81 -8.63 -6.92
CA ARG A 88 -6.26 -9.28 -5.74
C ARG A 88 -4.89 -8.72 -5.39
N ILE A 89 -4.66 -8.50 -4.10
CA ILE A 89 -3.35 -8.14 -3.55
C ILE A 89 -2.98 -9.23 -2.54
N GLY A 90 -1.99 -10.06 -2.90
CA GLY A 90 -1.65 -11.22 -2.10
C GLY A 90 -2.87 -12.15 -1.97
N SER A 91 -3.28 -12.44 -0.75
CA SER A 91 -4.46 -13.27 -0.46
C SER A 91 -5.76 -12.45 -0.35
N THR A 92 -5.69 -11.13 -0.41
CA THR A 92 -6.86 -10.26 -0.26
C THR A 92 -7.53 -10.00 -1.60
N TRP A 93 -8.80 -10.38 -1.73
CA TRP A 93 -9.61 -10.08 -2.89
C TRP A 93 -10.17 -8.66 -2.82
N LEU A 94 -10.17 -7.99 -3.97
CA LEU A 94 -10.68 -6.63 -4.14
C LEU A 94 -11.92 -6.67 -5.02
N SER A 95 -12.99 -6.01 -4.60
CA SER A 95 -14.16 -5.80 -5.47
C SER A 95 -14.10 -4.44 -6.17
N ASP A 96 -13.35 -3.50 -5.61
CA ASP A 96 -13.11 -2.17 -6.21
C ASP A 96 -11.91 -1.53 -5.53
N ALA A 97 -11.40 -0.44 -6.10
CA ALA A 97 -10.30 0.31 -5.51
C ALA A 97 -10.26 1.74 -6.04
N GLU A 98 -9.84 2.67 -5.18
CA GLU A 98 -9.51 4.03 -5.55
C GLU A 98 -8.10 4.35 -5.09
N VAL A 99 -7.36 5.13 -5.88
CA VAL A 99 -5.99 5.53 -5.57
C VAL A 99 -5.88 7.03 -5.74
N ALA A 100 -5.55 7.73 -4.64
CA ALA A 100 -5.25 9.14 -4.72
C ALA A 100 -3.89 9.34 -5.41
N GLU A 101 -3.71 10.45 -6.11
CA GLU A 101 -2.44 10.75 -6.76
C GLU A 101 -1.35 11.07 -5.72
N PRO A 102 -0.08 10.73 -6.02
CA PRO A 102 1.02 10.99 -5.09
C PRO A 102 1.25 12.46 -4.84
N SER A 103 1.50 12.81 -3.57
CA SER A 103 1.87 14.15 -3.15
C SER A 103 3.32 14.17 -2.69
N ASN A 104 4.04 15.24 -3.00
CA ASN A 104 5.40 15.46 -2.52
C ASN A 104 5.33 15.80 -1.02
N PHE A 105 5.87 14.90 -0.19
CA PHE A 105 5.82 15.04 1.26
C PHE A 105 7.12 14.53 1.87
N PRO A 106 8.20 15.34 1.82
CA PRO A 106 9.50 14.91 2.31
C PRO A 106 9.47 14.52 3.78
N ASP A 107 10.31 13.55 4.15
CA ASP A 107 10.44 13.16 5.54
C ASP A 107 11.20 14.24 6.33
N VAL A 108 10.55 14.78 7.36
CA VAL A 108 11.13 15.89 8.14
C VAL A 108 12.37 15.45 8.91
N ALA A 109 12.34 14.24 9.48
CA ALA A 109 13.43 13.78 10.35
C ALA A 109 14.73 13.53 9.58
N SER A 110 14.66 12.93 8.40
CA SER A 110 15.86 12.58 7.59
C SER A 110 16.11 13.56 6.46
N GLY A 111 15.14 14.37 6.09
CA GLY A 111 15.21 15.23 4.91
C GLY A 111 15.11 14.48 3.59
N ARG A 112 14.87 13.15 3.62
CA ARG A 112 14.81 12.32 2.42
C ARG A 112 13.59 12.67 1.57
N PRO A 113 13.74 12.72 0.24
CA PRO A 113 12.61 12.86 -0.67
C PRO A 113 11.63 11.71 -0.51
N ARG A 114 10.35 12.03 -0.50
CA ARG A 114 9.28 11.06 -0.29
C ARG A 114 8.00 11.56 -0.95
N TYR A 115 7.33 10.69 -1.71
CA TYR A 115 5.98 10.91 -2.19
C TYR A 115 5.04 9.98 -1.44
N VAL A 116 3.87 10.50 -1.09
CA VAL A 116 2.88 9.77 -0.27
C VAL A 116 1.54 9.82 -0.99
N PHE A 117 0.85 8.69 -1.01
CA PHE A 117 -0.53 8.63 -1.47
C PHE A 117 -1.31 7.61 -0.66
N THR A 118 -2.63 7.68 -0.75
CA THR A 118 -3.51 6.74 -0.05
C THR A 118 -4.22 5.86 -1.07
N PHE A 119 -4.23 4.57 -0.79
CA PHE A 119 -4.94 3.54 -1.54
C PHE A 119 -6.18 3.13 -0.75
N TYR A 120 -7.34 3.12 -1.41
CA TYR A 120 -8.62 2.80 -0.81
C TYR A 120 -9.22 1.57 -1.49
N PRO A 121 -8.80 0.37 -1.12
CA PRO A 121 -9.40 -0.85 -1.68
C PRO A 121 -10.73 -1.15 -1.00
N LEU A 122 -11.67 -1.72 -1.76
CA LEU A 122 -12.85 -2.37 -1.19
C LEU A 122 -12.55 -3.85 -1.12
N THR A 123 -12.26 -4.35 0.09
CA THR A 123 -11.75 -5.71 0.31
C THR A 123 -12.85 -6.67 0.75
N ILE A 124 -12.62 -7.94 0.49
CA ILE A 124 -13.49 -9.02 0.97
C ILE A 124 -13.02 -9.41 2.37
N LEU A 125 -13.95 -9.48 3.31
CA LEU A 125 -13.66 -9.91 4.68
C LEU A 125 -13.26 -11.37 4.72
N GLU A 126 -12.34 -11.72 5.62
CA GLU A 126 -11.90 -13.09 5.84
C GLU A 126 -12.77 -13.78 6.88
N GLU A 127 -12.99 -15.08 6.68
CA GLU A 127 -13.61 -15.92 7.69
C GLU A 127 -12.65 -16.15 8.86
N ARG A 128 -13.16 -16.03 10.10
CA ARG A 128 -12.43 -16.28 11.33
C ARG A 128 -13.20 -17.23 12.23
N SER A 129 -12.49 -18.19 12.79
CA SER A 129 -13.06 -19.12 13.79
C SER A 129 -12.99 -18.56 15.20
#